data_f9b5f9a418e05029e79da207aa0a6366
#
_entry.id   f9b5f9a418e05029e79da207aa0a6366
#
_cell.length_a   1.000
_cell.length_b   1.000
_cell.length_c   1.000
_cell.angle_alpha   90.00
_cell.angle_beta   90.00
_cell.angle_gamma   90.00
#
_symmetry.space_group_name_H-M   'P 1'
#
loop_
_entity.id
_entity.type
_entity.pdbx_description
1 polymer ?
#
loop_
_entity_poly.entity_id
_entity_poly.type
_entity_poly.pdbx_seq_one_letter_code
_entity_poly.pdbx_strand_id
1 'polypeptide(L)' 'MNKVRRKRLSEVLELISQAKDILEEVKDEEQEAFDNLPESFQYGERGDQMQEYIDSIDEAYSNLEEVEDTISEI' A
#
# COMPACT_ATOMS: atom_id res chain seq x y z
N MET A 1 1.08 -20.71 -21.75
CA MET A 1 1.21 -19.27 -22.06
C MET A 1 2.53 -19.03 -22.78
N ASN A 2 2.56 -18.17 -23.79
CA ASN A 2 3.78 -17.91 -24.56
C ASN A 2 4.70 -16.88 -23.89
N LYS A 3 5.91 -16.74 -24.41
CA LYS A 3 6.94 -15.85 -23.86
C LYS A 3 6.52 -14.38 -23.87
N VAL A 4 5.78 -13.94 -24.88
CA VAL A 4 5.35 -12.55 -25.04
C VAL A 4 4.38 -12.17 -23.92
N ARG A 5 3.41 -13.01 -23.66
CA ARG A 5 2.43 -12.76 -22.59
C ARG A 5 3.06 -12.86 -21.21
N ARG A 6 3.98 -13.80 -21.01
CA ARG A 6 4.72 -13.91 -19.72
C ARG A 6 5.54 -12.65 -19.45
N LYS A 7 6.17 -12.08 -20.48
CA LYS A 7 6.92 -10.84 -20.35
C LYS A 7 6.00 -9.68 -19.97
N ARG A 8 4.81 -9.62 -20.57
CA ARG A 8 3.83 -8.58 -20.25
C ARG A 8 3.33 -8.71 -18.82
N LEU A 9 3.14 -9.93 -18.32
CA LEU A 9 2.80 -10.16 -16.92
C LEU A 9 3.92 -9.75 -15.98
N SER A 10 5.18 -9.94 -16.38
CA SER A 10 6.33 -9.45 -15.60
C SER A 10 6.33 -7.93 -15.51
N GLU A 11 5.90 -7.23 -16.56
CA GLU A 11 5.74 -5.77 -16.51
C GLU A 11 4.67 -5.36 -15.50
N VAL A 12 3.57 -6.12 -15.42
CA VAL A 12 2.52 -5.87 -14.41
C VAL A 12 3.09 -6.04 -13.00
N LEU A 13 3.86 -7.09 -12.76
CA LEU A 13 4.49 -7.31 -11.45
C LEU A 13 5.42 -6.16 -11.07
N GLU A 14 6.17 -5.64 -12.01
CA GLU A 14 7.05 -4.49 -11.77
C GLU A 14 6.26 -3.24 -11.39
N LEU A 15 5.16 -2.97 -12.10
CA LEU A 15 4.29 -1.84 -11.79
C LEU A 15 3.63 -1.97 -10.42
N ILE A 16 3.23 -3.19 -10.05
CA ILE A 16 2.67 -3.45 -8.72
C ILE A 16 3.73 -3.22 -7.64
N SER A 17 4.96 -3.66 -7.88
CA SER A 17 6.07 -3.42 -6.95
C SER A 17 6.29 -1.92 -6.71
N GLN A 18 6.28 -1.12 -7.77
CA GLN A 18 6.39 0.33 -7.67
C GLN A 18 5.20 0.94 -6.92
N ALA A 19 4.00 0.46 -7.20
CA ALA A 19 2.80 0.92 -6.49
C ALA A 19 2.88 0.62 -4.99
N LYS A 20 3.37 -0.55 -4.61
CA LYS A 20 3.57 -0.92 -3.21
C LYS A 20 4.57 0.00 -2.51
N ASP A 21 5.67 0.34 -3.18
CA ASP A 21 6.67 1.25 -2.63
C ASP A 21 6.06 2.64 -2.36
N ILE A 22 5.23 3.14 -3.27
CA ILE A 22 4.55 4.42 -3.10
C ILE A 22 3.55 4.35 -1.93
N LEU A 23 2.78 3.27 -1.84
CA LEU A 23 1.84 3.08 -0.72
C LEU A 23 2.57 3.08 0.62
N GLU A 24 3.72 2.43 0.70
CA GLU A 24 4.52 2.39 1.92
C GLU A 24 5.06 3.77 2.30
N GLU A 25 5.53 4.55 1.32
CA GLU A 25 5.97 5.93 1.54
C GLU A 25 4.82 6.81 2.05
N VAL A 26 3.65 6.72 1.43
CA VAL A 26 2.47 7.50 1.84
C VAL A 26 2.02 7.10 3.24
N LYS A 27 2.04 5.81 3.55
CA LYS A 27 1.73 5.32 4.88
C LYS A 27 2.67 5.89 5.94
N ASP A 28 3.98 5.87 5.66
CA ASP A 28 4.99 6.38 6.58
C ASP A 28 4.82 7.89 6.79
N GLU A 29 4.51 8.64 5.73
CA GLU A 29 4.23 10.07 5.83
C GLU A 29 2.98 10.36 6.68
N GLU A 30 1.93 9.59 6.50
CA GLU A 30 0.69 9.72 7.28
C GLU A 30 0.92 9.35 8.75
N GLN A 31 1.70 8.31 9.00
CA GLN A 31 2.07 7.90 10.36
C GLN A 31 2.89 8.99 11.05
N GLU A 32 3.85 9.58 10.35
CA GLU A 32 4.65 10.68 10.89
C GLU A 32 3.77 11.89 11.19
N ALA A 33 2.83 12.22 10.31
CA ALA A 33 1.88 13.30 10.53
C ALA A 33 1.02 13.05 11.77
N PHE A 34 0.57 11.81 11.98
CA PHE A 34 -0.17 11.40 13.18
C PHE A 34 0.70 11.57 14.44
N ASP A 35 1.94 11.08 14.40
CA ASP A 35 2.86 11.13 15.53
C ASP A 35 3.20 12.56 15.94
N ASN A 36 3.14 13.50 15.00
CA ASN A 36 3.39 14.93 15.23
C ASN A 36 2.16 15.71 15.70
N LEU A 37 0.98 15.08 15.73
CA LEU A 37 -0.21 15.73 16.27
C LEU A 37 -0.07 15.91 17.78
N PRO A 38 -0.61 17.03 18.34
CA PRO A 38 -0.78 17.13 19.78
C PRO A 38 -1.61 15.94 20.30
N GLU A 39 -1.28 15.48 21.50
CA GLU A 39 -1.90 14.29 22.08
C GLU A 39 -3.44 14.36 22.09
N SER A 40 -4.00 15.54 22.37
CA SER A 40 -5.44 15.75 22.35
C SER A 40 -6.08 15.50 20.98
N PHE A 41 -5.34 15.73 19.90
CA PHE A 41 -5.83 15.45 18.55
C PHE A 41 -5.62 13.98 18.14
N GLN A 42 -4.60 13.33 18.70
CA GLN A 42 -4.37 11.91 18.43
C GLN A 42 -5.52 11.04 18.92
N TYR A 43 -6.11 11.38 20.07
CA TYR A 43 -7.25 10.67 20.68
C TYR A 43 -8.60 11.20 20.22
N GLY A 44 -8.62 12.20 19.34
CA GLY A 44 -9.84 12.78 18.82
C GLY A 44 -10.21 12.22 17.46
N GLU A 45 -11.24 12.81 16.88
CA GLU A 45 -11.80 12.42 15.59
C GLU A 45 -10.77 12.48 14.46
N ARG A 46 -9.90 13.47 14.48
CA ARG A 46 -8.84 13.64 13.47
C ARG A 46 -7.83 12.50 13.52
N GLY A 47 -7.40 12.12 14.72
CA GLY A 47 -6.48 10.99 14.90
C GLY A 47 -7.12 9.68 14.47
N ASP A 48 -8.39 9.46 14.80
CA ASP A 48 -9.13 8.27 14.40
C ASP A 48 -9.22 8.16 12.88
N GLN A 49 -9.48 9.27 12.20
CA GLN A 49 -9.55 9.30 10.74
C GLN A 49 -8.19 8.98 10.10
N MET A 50 -7.12 9.53 10.64
CA MET A 50 -5.77 9.25 10.15
C MET A 50 -5.40 7.78 10.32
N GLN A 51 -5.78 7.16 11.44
CA GLN A 51 -5.57 5.73 11.66
C GLN A 51 -6.37 4.89 10.66
N GLU A 52 -7.60 5.28 10.35
CA GLU A 52 -8.39 4.62 9.33
C GLU A 52 -7.72 4.66 7.95
N TYR A 53 -7.12 5.81 7.59
CA TYR A 53 -6.38 5.93 6.33
C TYR A 53 -5.15 5.04 6.32
N ILE A 54 -4.40 4.98 7.41
CA ILE A 54 -3.23 4.10 7.55
C ILE A 54 -3.65 2.65 7.38
N ASP A 55 -4.72 2.24 8.04
CA ASP A 55 -5.25 0.88 7.93
C ASP A 55 -5.70 0.54 6.51
N SER A 56 -6.32 1.50 5.83
CA SER A 56 -6.75 1.33 4.43
C SER A 56 -5.56 1.18 3.49
N ILE A 57 -4.48 1.92 3.72
CA ILE A 57 -3.25 1.80 2.94
C ILE A 57 -2.62 0.42 3.16
N ASP A 58 -2.58 -0.06 4.40
CA ASP A 58 -2.09 -1.40 4.72
C ASP A 58 -2.90 -2.49 4.01
N GLU A 59 -4.21 -2.33 3.99
CA GLU A 59 -5.10 -3.26 3.30
C GLU A 59 -4.84 -3.26 1.79
N ALA A 60 -4.71 -2.08 1.19
CA ALA A 60 -4.37 -1.96 -0.23
C ALA A 60 -3.03 -2.62 -0.55
N TYR A 61 -2.03 -2.43 0.28
CA TYR A 61 -0.72 -3.06 0.14
C TYR A 61 -0.84 -4.59 0.17
N SER A 62 -1.56 -5.12 1.15
CA SER A 62 -1.78 -6.57 1.27
C SER A 62 -2.54 -7.14 0.07
N ASN A 63 -3.51 -6.40 -0.44
CA ASN A 63 -4.26 -6.80 -1.63
C ASN A 63 -3.35 -6.87 -2.87
N LEU A 64 -2.42 -5.93 -3.01
CA LEU A 64 -1.44 -5.97 -4.09
C LEU A 64 -0.50 -7.16 -3.97
N GLU A 65 -0.11 -7.54 -2.75
CA GLU A 65 0.70 -8.74 -2.54
C GLU A 65 -0.04 -10.00 -2.98
N GLU A 66 -1.34 -10.10 -2.71
CA GLU A 66 -2.16 -11.21 -3.18
C GLU A 66 -2.23 -11.25 -4.71
N VAL A 67 -2.36 -10.09 -5.35
CA VAL A 67 -2.33 -9.99 -6.82
C VAL A 67 -0.98 -10.47 -7.37
N GLU A 68 0.13 -10.05 -6.76
CA GLU A 68 1.47 -10.51 -7.14
C GLU A 68 1.57 -12.02 -7.06
N ASP A 69 1.10 -12.61 -5.97
CA ASP A 69 1.15 -14.07 -5.76
C ASP A 69 0.33 -14.79 -6.83
N THR A 70 -0.84 -14.29 -7.14
CA THR A 70 -1.70 -14.88 -8.18
C THR A 70 -1.03 -14.85 -9.54
N ILE A 71 -0.44 -13.73 -9.91
CA ILE A 71 0.26 -13.57 -11.20
C ILE A 71 1.51 -14.45 -11.25
N SER A 72 2.24 -14.55 -10.14
CA SER A 72 3.47 -15.33 -10.04
C SER A 72 3.22 -16.84 -10.22
N GLU A 73 2.00 -17.31 -9.98
CA GLU A 73 1.61 -18.70 -10.21
C GLU A 73 1.38 -19.03 -11.69
N ILE A 74 1.25 -18.07 -12.54
CA ILE A 74 1.09 -18.25 -13.98
C ILE A 74 2.45 -18.52 -14.61
#